data_343a605f126bca0580954fadb841b007
#
_entry.id   343a605f126bca0580954fadb841b007
#
_cell.length_a   1.000
_cell.length_b   1.000
_cell.length_c   1.000
_cell.angle_alpha   90.00
_cell.angle_beta   90.00
_cell.angle_gamma   90.00
#
_symmetry.space_group_name_H-M   'P 1'
#
loop_
_entity.id
_entity.type
_entity.pdbx_description
1 polymer ?
#
loop_
_entity_poly.entity_id
_entity_poly.type
_entity_poly.pdbx_seq_one_letter_code
_entity_poly.pdbx_strand_id
1 'polypeptide(L)'
;MNIVHIMMNSVTTKDEILEAAKREAKDKGLESIGMREIAKASNIALGTIYNYFPNKDVLILSTISSIWKEAIEKLEEEKDFISAVSTVYDAILSVDSDYSGFLSAHAKFLKGNDEGRKEMGEAQRELREYLTSSLNNDLRAKIKETMDEEKFSEFILTNIIFSCMKKEKPEILETLILNYIRS
;
A
#
# COMPACT_ATOMS: atom_id res chain seq x y z
N MET A 1 38.29 14.43 -32.54
CA MET A 1 37.83 15.21 -31.34
C MET A 1 36.55 14.50 -30.86
N ASN A 2 36.63 13.73 -29.78
CA ASN A 2 35.62 12.76 -29.37
C ASN A 2 34.46 13.45 -28.63
N ILE A 3 33.27 13.42 -29.25
CA ILE A 3 31.99 13.93 -28.67
C ILE A 3 31.25 12.83 -27.90
N VAL A 4 31.92 11.81 -27.40
CA VAL A 4 31.27 10.64 -26.79
C VAL A 4 31.30 10.64 -25.25
N HIS A 5 31.73 11.72 -24.60
CA HIS A 5 31.90 11.70 -23.12
C HIS A 5 31.12 12.77 -22.36
N ILE A 6 29.97 13.22 -22.91
CA ILE A 6 28.98 14.01 -22.16
C ILE A 6 27.66 13.21 -22.13
N MET A 7 27.69 11.99 -21.67
CA MET A 7 26.51 11.28 -21.20
C MET A 7 26.49 11.37 -19.68
N MET A 8 25.90 12.47 -19.24
CA MET A 8 24.96 12.55 -18.12
C MET A 8 25.24 11.56 -16.99
N ASN A 9 25.97 12.03 -15.98
CA ASN A 9 25.63 11.67 -14.61
C ASN A 9 24.28 12.28 -14.29
N SER A 10 23.19 11.68 -14.78
CA SER A 10 21.88 11.92 -14.21
C SER A 10 22.00 11.39 -12.79
N VAL A 11 21.89 12.27 -11.82
CA VAL A 11 21.83 11.89 -10.42
C VAL A 11 20.59 11.05 -10.28
N THR A 12 20.74 9.72 -10.20
CA THR A 12 19.61 8.81 -10.00
C THR A 12 18.87 9.23 -8.73
N THR A 13 17.58 9.35 -8.83
CA THR A 13 16.71 9.72 -7.71
C THR A 13 16.30 8.48 -6.92
N LYS A 14 15.84 8.69 -5.67
CA LYS A 14 15.24 7.62 -4.85
C LYS A 14 14.07 6.97 -5.58
N ASP A 15 13.25 7.78 -6.26
CA ASP A 15 12.05 7.32 -6.96
C ASP A 15 12.39 6.43 -8.16
N GLU A 16 13.44 6.75 -8.93
CA GLU A 16 13.88 5.89 -10.04
C GLU A 16 14.35 4.51 -9.54
N ILE A 17 14.98 4.45 -8.37
CA ILE A 17 15.38 3.19 -7.74
C ILE A 17 14.14 2.41 -7.28
N LEU A 18 13.16 3.08 -6.67
CA LEU A 18 11.90 2.46 -6.26
C LEU A 18 11.10 1.95 -7.46
N GLU A 19 11.09 2.67 -8.58
CA GLU A 19 10.47 2.19 -9.81
C GLU A 19 11.13 0.91 -10.35
N ALA A 20 12.45 0.81 -10.29
CA ALA A 20 13.14 -0.41 -10.66
C ALA A 20 12.82 -1.57 -9.69
N ALA A 21 12.73 -1.28 -8.40
CA ALA A 21 12.35 -2.27 -7.39
C ALA A 21 10.91 -2.73 -7.54
N LYS A 22 9.96 -1.84 -7.88
CA LYS A 22 8.57 -2.19 -8.17
C LYS A 22 8.46 -3.11 -9.40
N ARG A 23 9.21 -2.83 -10.47
CA ARG A 23 9.26 -3.72 -11.65
C ARG A 23 9.77 -5.10 -11.28
N GLU A 24 10.87 -5.20 -10.53
CA GLU A 24 11.42 -6.48 -10.06
C GLU A 24 10.41 -7.23 -9.18
N ALA A 25 9.72 -6.50 -8.27
CA ALA A 25 8.67 -7.08 -7.43
C ALA A 25 7.47 -7.59 -8.24
N LYS A 26 7.07 -6.88 -9.29
CA LYS A 26 5.96 -7.27 -10.17
C LYS A 26 6.29 -8.55 -10.95
N ASP A 27 7.53 -8.66 -11.44
CA ASP A 27 7.97 -9.77 -12.26
C ASP A 27 8.27 -11.04 -11.44
N LYS A 28 8.82 -10.89 -10.21
CA LYS A 28 9.39 -12.01 -9.45
C LYS A 28 8.99 -12.03 -7.97
N GLY A 29 8.15 -11.11 -7.52
CA GLY A 29 7.73 -10.96 -6.13
C GLY A 29 8.69 -10.13 -5.27
N LEU A 30 8.19 -9.62 -4.13
CA LEU A 30 8.94 -8.74 -3.22
C LEU A 30 10.24 -9.35 -2.68
N GLU A 31 10.29 -10.66 -2.50
CA GLU A 31 11.48 -11.35 -1.97
C GLU A 31 12.67 -11.34 -2.95
N SER A 32 12.42 -11.13 -4.24
CA SER A 32 13.45 -11.01 -5.28
C SER A 32 14.22 -9.70 -5.22
N ILE A 33 13.66 -8.66 -4.60
CA ILE A 33 14.31 -7.37 -4.45
C ILE A 33 15.63 -7.54 -3.72
N GLY A 34 16.74 -7.21 -4.37
CA GLY A 34 18.08 -7.24 -3.79
C GLY A 34 18.90 -6.03 -4.20
N MET A 35 19.84 -5.59 -3.34
CA MET A 35 20.63 -4.37 -3.56
C MET A 35 21.41 -4.41 -4.89
N ARG A 36 21.98 -5.60 -5.23
CA ARG A 36 22.76 -5.78 -6.47
C ARG A 36 21.88 -5.86 -7.71
N GLU A 37 20.77 -6.55 -7.59
CA GLU A 37 19.77 -6.74 -8.65
C GLU A 37 19.19 -5.38 -9.05
N ILE A 38 18.82 -4.56 -8.08
CA ILE A 38 18.27 -3.22 -8.34
C ILE A 38 19.35 -2.26 -8.84
N ALA A 39 20.59 -2.30 -8.33
CA ALA A 39 21.69 -1.51 -8.87
C ALA A 39 21.91 -1.82 -10.37
N LYS A 40 21.88 -3.10 -10.75
CA LYS A 40 22.01 -3.53 -12.14
C LYS A 40 20.80 -3.08 -12.99
N ALA A 41 19.57 -3.26 -12.48
CA ALA A 41 18.34 -2.87 -13.18
C ALA A 41 18.25 -1.36 -13.41
N SER A 42 18.77 -0.55 -12.47
CA SER A 42 18.83 0.91 -12.55
C SER A 42 20.06 1.45 -13.28
N ASN A 43 20.99 0.56 -13.70
CA ASN A 43 22.27 0.93 -14.34
C ASN A 43 23.11 1.90 -13.50
N ILE A 44 23.18 1.68 -12.18
CA ILE A 44 23.96 2.49 -11.24
C ILE A 44 24.93 1.64 -10.43
N ALA A 45 25.91 2.28 -9.80
CA ALA A 45 26.83 1.61 -8.91
C ALA A 45 26.10 1.10 -7.64
N LEU A 46 26.51 -0.06 -7.13
CA LEU A 46 25.96 -0.61 -5.88
C LEU A 46 26.08 0.37 -4.70
N GLY A 47 27.19 1.11 -4.63
CA GLY A 47 27.38 2.15 -3.62
C GLY A 47 26.33 3.26 -3.67
N THR A 48 25.80 3.57 -4.85
CA THR A 48 24.72 4.55 -5.01
C THR A 48 23.44 4.06 -4.35
N ILE A 49 23.10 2.76 -4.48
CA ILE A 49 21.94 2.17 -3.77
C ILE A 49 22.09 2.33 -2.26
N TYR A 50 23.28 2.03 -1.70
CA TYR A 50 23.53 2.15 -0.26
C TYR A 50 23.45 3.58 0.28
N ASN A 51 23.63 4.60 -0.57
CA ASN A 51 23.41 6.00 -0.18
C ASN A 51 21.93 6.32 0.08
N TYR A 52 21.02 5.65 -0.59
CA TYR A 52 19.57 5.84 -0.44
C TYR A 52 18.93 4.85 0.53
N PHE A 53 19.39 3.60 0.52
CA PHE A 53 18.83 2.49 1.28
C PHE A 53 19.97 1.77 2.01
N PRO A 54 20.11 1.93 3.32
CA PRO A 54 21.24 1.39 4.07
C PRO A 54 21.31 -0.14 4.07
N ASN A 55 20.19 -0.83 3.81
CA ASN A 55 20.13 -2.28 3.72
C ASN A 55 18.94 -2.74 2.85
N LYS A 56 18.88 -4.06 2.59
CA LYS A 56 17.84 -4.69 1.79
C LYS A 56 16.44 -4.48 2.36
N ASP A 57 16.28 -4.55 3.68
CA ASP A 57 14.97 -4.46 4.31
C ASP A 57 14.37 -3.05 4.14
N VAL A 58 15.19 -2.01 4.29
CA VAL A 58 14.76 -0.63 4.03
C VAL A 58 14.37 -0.43 2.56
N LEU A 59 15.09 -1.00 1.61
CA LEU A 59 14.72 -0.95 0.19
C LEU A 59 13.36 -1.62 -0.05
N ILE A 60 13.15 -2.83 0.49
CA ILE A 60 11.87 -3.56 0.34
C ILE A 60 10.73 -2.78 0.99
N LEU A 61 10.89 -2.29 2.21
CA LEU A 61 9.86 -1.54 2.91
C LEU A 61 9.49 -0.23 2.20
N SER A 62 10.49 0.51 1.72
CA SER A 62 10.24 1.70 0.92
C SER A 62 9.54 1.38 -0.41
N THR A 63 9.82 0.22 -1.00
CA THR A 63 9.12 -0.24 -2.20
C THR A 63 7.65 -0.57 -1.88
N ILE A 64 7.39 -1.27 -0.78
CA ILE A 64 6.03 -1.56 -0.28
C ILE A 64 5.26 -0.25 -0.04
N SER A 65 5.87 0.70 0.65
CA SER A 65 5.28 2.02 0.91
C SER A 65 4.94 2.77 -0.37
N SER A 66 5.84 2.74 -1.36
CA SER A 66 5.60 3.35 -2.68
C SER A 66 4.43 2.69 -3.44
N ILE A 67 4.31 1.36 -3.36
CA ILE A 67 3.19 0.62 -3.97
C ILE A 67 1.86 1.02 -3.33
N TRP A 68 1.80 1.08 -1.99
CA TRP A 68 0.61 1.51 -1.28
C TRP A 68 0.22 2.94 -1.60
N LYS A 69 1.19 3.85 -1.62
CA LYS A 69 0.95 5.26 -1.95
C LYS A 69 0.29 5.40 -3.32
N GLU A 70 0.82 4.72 -4.34
CA GLU A 70 0.22 4.74 -5.68
C GLU A 70 -1.20 4.14 -5.74
N ALA A 71 -1.47 3.11 -4.94
CA ALA A 71 -2.80 2.50 -4.88
C ALA A 71 -3.81 3.45 -4.23
N ILE A 72 -3.40 4.13 -3.15
CA ILE A 72 -4.24 5.08 -2.40
C ILE A 72 -4.51 6.34 -3.23
N GLU A 73 -3.49 6.89 -3.92
CA GLU A 73 -3.62 8.05 -4.80
C GLU A 73 -4.60 7.84 -5.97
N LYS A 74 -4.92 6.58 -6.30
CA LYS A 74 -5.89 6.23 -7.35
C LYS A 74 -7.32 6.04 -6.82
N LEU A 75 -7.54 6.10 -5.50
CA LEU A 75 -8.88 6.01 -4.95
C LEU A 75 -9.68 7.24 -5.33
N GLU A 76 -10.84 7.01 -5.97
CA GLU A 76 -11.79 8.08 -6.30
C GLU A 76 -12.73 8.33 -5.12
N GLU A 77 -13.23 9.55 -4.96
CA GLU A 77 -14.26 9.84 -3.96
C GLU A 77 -15.55 9.08 -4.25
N GLU A 78 -16.00 8.32 -3.27
CA GLU A 78 -17.25 7.56 -3.39
C GLU A 78 -18.44 8.30 -2.79
N LYS A 79 -19.62 8.08 -3.38
CA LYS A 79 -20.86 8.75 -2.98
C LYS A 79 -21.46 8.20 -1.69
N ASP A 80 -21.14 6.98 -1.35
CA ASP A 80 -21.64 6.29 -0.17
C ASP A 80 -20.61 5.34 0.43
N PHE A 81 -20.81 5.02 1.69
CA PHE A 81 -19.86 4.25 2.48
C PHE A 81 -19.67 2.80 1.98
N ILE A 82 -20.73 2.17 1.44
CA ILE A 82 -20.65 0.80 0.91
C ILE A 82 -19.78 0.77 -0.34
N SER A 83 -19.97 1.73 -1.25
CA SER A 83 -19.11 1.90 -2.42
C SER A 83 -17.64 2.11 -2.01
N ALA A 84 -17.39 2.92 -0.97
CA ALA A 84 -16.04 3.13 -0.46
C ALA A 84 -15.42 1.82 0.09
N VAL A 85 -16.19 0.98 0.78
CA VAL A 85 -15.74 -0.35 1.26
C VAL A 85 -15.33 -1.23 0.08
N SER A 86 -16.15 -1.29 -0.96
CA SER A 86 -15.87 -2.07 -2.17
C SER A 86 -14.64 -1.54 -2.91
N THR A 87 -14.52 -0.21 -3.05
CA THR A 87 -13.37 0.45 -3.70
C THR A 87 -12.06 0.15 -2.97
N VAL A 88 -12.03 0.22 -1.65
CA VAL A 88 -10.85 -0.16 -0.85
C VAL A 88 -10.53 -1.65 -1.00
N TYR A 89 -11.54 -2.52 -0.98
CA TYR A 89 -11.34 -3.96 -1.21
C TYR A 89 -10.70 -4.23 -2.58
N ASP A 90 -11.26 -3.65 -3.64
CA ASP A 90 -10.77 -3.85 -5.01
C ASP A 90 -9.34 -3.29 -5.19
N ALA A 91 -9.03 -2.15 -4.59
CA ALA A 91 -7.69 -1.56 -4.61
C ALA A 91 -6.66 -2.48 -3.94
N ILE A 92 -6.95 -3.01 -2.74
CA ILE A 92 -6.07 -3.95 -2.03
C ILE A 92 -5.87 -5.23 -2.83
N LEU A 93 -6.94 -5.76 -3.41
CA LEU A 93 -6.90 -7.00 -4.20
C LEU A 93 -6.13 -6.79 -5.51
N SER A 94 -6.26 -5.62 -6.14
CA SER A 94 -5.49 -5.26 -7.34
C SER A 94 -3.98 -5.24 -7.05
N VAL A 95 -3.57 -4.66 -5.92
CA VAL A 95 -2.16 -4.68 -5.49
C VAL A 95 -1.65 -6.12 -5.30
N ASP A 96 -2.41 -7.00 -4.64
CA ASP A 96 -2.00 -8.42 -4.45
C ASP A 96 -1.97 -9.20 -5.76
N SER A 97 -2.80 -8.83 -6.74
CA SER A 97 -2.78 -9.39 -8.09
C SER A 97 -1.59 -8.90 -8.92
N ASP A 98 -1.32 -7.60 -8.87
CA ASP A 98 -0.22 -6.96 -9.61
C ASP A 98 1.17 -7.38 -9.09
N TYR A 99 1.28 -7.60 -7.79
CA TYR A 99 2.50 -8.03 -7.10
C TYR A 99 2.24 -9.36 -6.40
N SER A 100 2.27 -10.45 -7.13
CA SER A 100 1.87 -11.79 -6.66
C SER A 100 2.32 -12.13 -5.24
N GLY A 101 1.34 -12.38 -4.36
CA GLY A 101 1.59 -12.69 -2.95
C GLY A 101 2.01 -11.48 -2.11
N PHE A 102 1.70 -10.25 -2.55
CA PHE A 102 2.08 -9.01 -1.90
C PHE A 102 1.63 -8.95 -0.43
N LEU A 103 0.37 -9.26 -0.13
CA LEU A 103 -0.15 -9.21 1.24
C LEU A 103 0.58 -10.17 2.18
N SER A 104 0.89 -11.39 1.70
CA SER A 104 1.62 -12.39 2.47
C SER A 104 3.07 -11.99 2.71
N ALA A 105 3.77 -11.52 1.67
CA ALA A 105 5.14 -11.06 1.76
C ALA A 105 5.24 -9.81 2.63
N HIS A 106 4.33 -8.87 2.46
CA HIS A 106 4.22 -7.66 3.25
C HIS A 106 4.10 -7.96 4.76
N ALA A 107 3.17 -8.83 5.17
CA ALA A 107 3.02 -9.23 6.56
C ALA A 107 4.31 -9.85 7.15
N LYS A 108 5.08 -10.58 6.33
CA LYS A 108 6.37 -11.15 6.73
C LYS A 108 7.43 -10.07 6.98
N PHE A 109 7.55 -9.08 6.10
CA PHE A 109 8.54 -8.00 6.24
C PHE A 109 8.23 -7.03 7.39
N LEU A 110 6.97 -6.86 7.77
CA LEU A 110 6.59 -6.07 8.93
C LEU A 110 6.95 -6.71 10.27
N LYS A 111 7.04 -8.04 10.31
CA LYS A 111 7.30 -8.77 11.54
C LYS A 111 8.73 -8.52 12.02
N GLY A 112 8.88 -7.75 13.10
CA GLY A 112 10.18 -7.44 13.70
C GLY A 112 10.87 -6.17 13.18
N ASN A 113 10.20 -5.37 12.34
CA ASN A 113 10.75 -4.12 11.81
C ASN A 113 9.89 -2.92 12.24
N ASP A 114 10.44 -2.07 13.12
CA ASP A 114 9.72 -0.90 13.67
C ASP A 114 9.45 0.18 12.62
N GLU A 115 10.40 0.41 11.72
CA GLU A 115 10.26 1.39 10.65
C GLU A 115 9.20 0.97 9.63
N GLY A 116 9.19 -0.32 9.26
CA GLY A 116 8.13 -0.89 8.41
C GLY A 116 6.75 -0.82 9.04
N ARG A 117 6.65 -1.02 10.35
CA ARG A 117 5.37 -0.84 11.07
C ARG A 117 4.89 0.61 11.04
N LYS A 118 5.81 1.58 11.11
CA LYS A 118 5.48 2.99 11.01
C LYS A 118 4.97 3.36 9.60
N GLU A 119 5.69 2.96 8.55
CA GLU A 119 5.28 3.20 7.16
C GLU A 119 3.93 2.54 6.84
N MET A 120 3.70 1.30 7.35
CA MET A 120 2.40 0.64 7.23
C MET A 120 1.31 1.41 7.98
N GLY A 121 1.60 1.93 9.15
CA GLY A 121 0.67 2.74 9.93
C GLY A 121 0.20 3.97 9.15
N GLU A 122 1.05 4.56 8.32
CA GLU A 122 0.70 5.68 7.45
C GLU A 122 -0.29 5.25 6.35
N ALA A 123 0.00 4.19 5.61
CA ALA A 123 -0.92 3.67 4.58
C ALA A 123 -2.28 3.24 5.18
N GLN A 124 -2.28 2.55 6.31
CA GLN A 124 -3.52 2.19 7.01
C GLN A 124 -4.29 3.43 7.48
N ARG A 125 -3.60 4.47 7.96
CA ARG A 125 -4.22 5.73 8.34
C ARG A 125 -4.91 6.39 7.15
N GLU A 126 -4.24 6.50 6.01
CA GLU A 126 -4.81 7.09 4.81
C GLU A 126 -6.05 6.33 4.31
N LEU A 127 -6.01 4.99 4.33
CA LEU A 127 -7.19 4.17 4.00
C LEU A 127 -8.33 4.36 5.00
N ARG A 128 -8.04 4.50 6.31
CA ARG A 128 -9.07 4.81 7.31
C ARG A 128 -9.65 6.21 7.12
N GLU A 129 -8.82 7.20 6.82
CA GLU A 129 -9.24 8.56 6.52
C GLU A 129 -10.17 8.59 5.29
N TYR A 130 -9.82 7.84 4.25
CA TYR A 130 -10.67 7.66 3.09
C TYR A 130 -12.04 7.06 3.44
N LEU A 131 -12.09 5.95 4.19
CA LEU A 131 -13.34 5.35 4.67
C LEU A 131 -14.12 6.32 5.56
N THR A 132 -13.45 7.02 6.47
CA THR A 132 -14.10 7.99 7.37
C THR A 132 -14.69 9.17 6.59
N SER A 133 -14.02 9.64 5.54
CA SER A 133 -14.53 10.73 4.69
C SER A 133 -15.82 10.37 3.97
N SER A 134 -16.00 9.09 3.63
CA SER A 134 -17.18 8.57 2.93
C SER A 134 -18.41 8.35 3.84
N LEU A 135 -18.28 8.55 5.17
CA LEU A 135 -19.40 8.47 6.09
C LEU A 135 -20.34 9.67 5.92
N ASN A 136 -21.61 9.43 5.66
CA ASN A 136 -22.64 10.48 5.66
C ASN A 136 -23.05 10.89 7.10
N ASN A 137 -23.79 11.98 7.22
CA ASN A 137 -24.16 12.55 8.53
C ASN A 137 -24.99 11.59 9.40
N ASP A 138 -25.91 10.83 8.79
CA ASP A 138 -26.79 9.91 9.52
C ASP A 138 -25.98 8.72 10.08
N LEU A 139 -25.08 8.16 9.29
CA LEU A 139 -24.22 7.09 9.73
C LEU A 139 -23.22 7.55 10.80
N ARG A 140 -22.67 8.76 10.65
CA ARG A 140 -21.81 9.39 11.68
C ARG A 140 -22.53 9.56 13.01
N ALA A 141 -23.75 10.08 12.99
CA ALA A 141 -24.56 10.25 14.20
C ALA A 141 -24.76 8.90 14.90
N LYS A 142 -25.12 7.87 14.15
CA LYS A 142 -25.36 6.55 14.68
C LYS A 142 -24.11 5.85 15.22
N ILE A 143 -22.97 5.97 14.54
CA ILE A 143 -21.68 5.45 15.00
C ILE A 143 -21.32 6.07 16.36
N LYS A 144 -21.48 7.38 16.51
CA LYS A 144 -21.16 8.11 17.75
C LYS A 144 -21.94 7.66 19.00
N GLU A 145 -23.08 6.99 18.82
CA GLU A 145 -23.82 6.41 19.94
C GLU A 145 -23.10 5.19 20.56
N THR A 146 -22.22 4.53 19.81
CA THR A 146 -21.58 3.25 20.20
C THR A 146 -20.05 3.32 20.26
N MET A 147 -19.43 4.07 19.35
CA MET A 147 -17.96 4.18 19.25
C MET A 147 -17.56 5.45 18.50
N ASP A 148 -16.26 5.78 18.43
CA ASP A 148 -15.77 6.85 17.58
C ASP A 148 -15.64 6.39 16.11
N GLU A 149 -15.67 7.35 15.18
CA GLU A 149 -15.62 7.12 13.73
C GLU A 149 -14.29 6.45 13.31
N GLU A 150 -13.19 6.75 13.98
CA GLU A 150 -11.89 6.21 13.67
C GLU A 150 -11.82 4.71 14.01
N LYS A 151 -12.32 4.29 15.17
CA LYS A 151 -12.41 2.88 15.55
C LYS A 151 -13.36 2.11 14.65
N PHE A 152 -14.46 2.73 14.23
CA PHE A 152 -15.35 2.12 13.26
C PHE A 152 -14.64 1.85 11.94
N SER A 153 -13.96 2.85 11.37
CA SER A 153 -13.23 2.72 10.11
C SER A 153 -12.05 1.74 10.23
N GLU A 154 -11.39 1.68 11.39
CA GLU A 154 -10.34 0.68 11.67
C GLU A 154 -10.91 -0.75 11.68
N PHE A 155 -12.06 -0.96 12.32
CA PHE A 155 -12.77 -2.25 12.30
C PHE A 155 -13.12 -2.66 10.86
N ILE A 156 -13.67 -1.74 10.06
CA ILE A 156 -14.04 -1.99 8.67
C ILE A 156 -12.79 -2.34 7.84
N LEU A 157 -11.73 -1.54 7.91
CA LEU A 157 -10.48 -1.79 7.17
C LEU A 157 -9.86 -3.15 7.53
N THR A 158 -9.86 -3.51 8.82
CA THR A 158 -9.36 -4.81 9.28
C THR A 158 -10.12 -5.97 8.62
N ASN A 159 -11.44 -5.87 8.54
CA ASN A 159 -12.27 -6.89 7.90
C ASN A 159 -12.11 -6.92 6.37
N ILE A 160 -11.90 -5.77 5.73
CA ILE A 160 -11.56 -5.70 4.29
C ILE A 160 -10.25 -6.45 4.04
N ILE A 161 -9.18 -6.12 4.78
CA ILE A 161 -7.86 -6.78 4.64
C ILE A 161 -7.98 -8.29 4.83
N PHE A 162 -8.74 -8.73 5.83
CA PHE A 162 -8.98 -10.15 6.09
C PHE A 162 -9.71 -10.84 4.92
N SER A 163 -10.71 -10.18 4.35
CA SER A 163 -11.42 -10.67 3.16
C SER A 163 -10.49 -10.79 1.95
N CYS A 164 -9.62 -9.80 1.73
CA CYS A 164 -8.61 -9.86 0.66
C CYS A 164 -7.63 -11.03 0.85
N MET A 165 -7.17 -11.28 2.08
CA MET A 165 -6.27 -12.41 2.38
C MET A 165 -6.94 -13.76 2.10
N LYS A 166 -8.25 -13.86 2.30
CA LYS A 166 -9.05 -15.06 1.98
C LYS A 166 -9.47 -15.13 0.50
N LYS A 167 -9.29 -14.04 -0.25
CA LYS A 167 -9.83 -13.88 -1.61
C LYS A 167 -11.35 -14.04 -1.67
N GLU A 168 -12.04 -13.59 -0.64
CA GLU A 168 -13.49 -13.60 -0.50
C GLU A 168 -14.01 -12.17 -0.52
N LYS A 169 -15.12 -11.91 -1.21
CA LYS A 169 -15.75 -10.58 -1.19
C LYS A 169 -16.27 -10.24 0.21
N PRO A 170 -16.28 -8.96 0.61
CA PRO A 170 -16.73 -8.54 1.94
C PRO A 170 -18.26 -8.48 2.07
N GLU A 171 -19.01 -9.36 1.42
CA GLU A 171 -20.48 -9.35 1.37
C GLU A 171 -21.15 -9.42 2.76
N ILE A 172 -20.57 -10.20 3.68
CA ILE A 172 -21.07 -10.27 5.05
C ILE A 172 -20.85 -8.92 5.76
N LEU A 173 -19.70 -8.30 5.57
CA LEU A 173 -19.38 -7.00 6.14
C LEU A 173 -20.34 -5.92 5.60
N GLU A 174 -20.53 -5.88 4.29
CA GLU A 174 -21.48 -4.96 3.62
C GLU A 174 -22.90 -5.15 4.14
N THR A 175 -23.35 -6.41 4.28
CA THR A 175 -24.67 -6.74 4.84
C THR A 175 -24.82 -6.26 6.28
N LEU A 176 -23.79 -6.44 7.12
CA LEU A 176 -23.80 -5.97 8.51
C LEU A 176 -23.87 -4.44 8.57
N ILE A 177 -23.10 -3.74 7.74
CA ILE A 177 -23.14 -2.28 7.64
C ILE A 177 -24.52 -1.81 7.21
N LEU A 178 -25.10 -2.40 6.16
CA LEU A 178 -26.44 -2.04 5.66
C LEU A 178 -27.52 -2.25 6.71
N ASN A 179 -27.45 -3.35 7.46
CA ASN A 179 -28.39 -3.61 8.55
C ASN A 179 -28.21 -2.60 9.70
N TYR A 180 -26.99 -2.26 10.02
CA TYR A 180 -26.69 -1.24 11.02
C TYR A 180 -27.19 0.15 10.61
N ILE A 181 -27.08 0.52 9.33
CA ILE A 181 -27.59 1.80 8.80
C ILE A 181 -29.12 1.84 8.89
N ARG A 182 -29.81 0.73 8.63
CA ARG A 182 -31.29 0.64 8.57
C ARG A 182 -31.97 0.50 9.94
N SER A 183 -31.27 0.06 10.97
CA SER A 183 -31.79 -0.09 12.34
C SER A 183 -31.90 1.23 13.05
#